data_0b585bf8e222cc52a98109334e95f38b
#
_entry.id   0b585bf8e222cc52a98109334e95f38b
#
_cell.length_a   1.000
_cell.length_b   1.000
_cell.length_c   1.000
_cell.angle_alpha   90.00
_cell.angle_beta   90.00
_cell.angle_gamma   90.00
#
_symmetry.space_group_name_H-M   'P 1'
#
loop_
_entity.id
_entity.type
_entity.pdbx_description
1 polymer ?
#
loop_
_entity_poly.entity_id
_entity_poly.type
_entity_poly.pdbx_seq_one_letter_code
_entity_poly.pdbx_strand_id
1 'polypeptide(L)'
;VTFELLGKARKLASVTGHQVMALVIGSGVASMAQELLCYGADEVYVYDDPALENFMIEPYTNVFESFIKEIRPSSILVGATNIGRSLAPRIAARLGCGLTADCTALEMNENTDLVQIRPAFGGNIMARIVSPNTRPQFCTVRYKVFQKPARKEFPSNDGHKVRMML
;
A
#
# COMPACT_ATOMS: atom_id res chain seq x y z
N VAL A 1 1.37 8.65 7.55
CA VAL A 1 1.36 7.20 7.28
C VAL A 1 1.80 6.90 5.85
N THR A 2 1.18 7.51 4.82
CA THR A 2 1.47 7.19 3.41
C THR A 2 2.96 7.31 3.08
N PHE A 3 3.61 8.39 3.45
CA PHE A 3 5.04 8.59 3.19
C PHE A 3 5.93 7.60 3.97
N GLU A 4 5.55 7.23 5.19
CA GLU A 4 6.23 6.17 5.94
C GLU A 4 6.16 4.84 5.20
N LEU A 5 4.97 4.51 4.66
CA LEU A 5 4.76 3.30 3.88
C LEU A 5 5.55 3.30 2.57
N LEU A 6 5.61 4.43 1.87
CA LEU A 6 6.44 4.56 0.66
C LEU A 6 7.92 4.31 0.96
N GLY A 7 8.44 4.89 2.03
CA GLY A 7 9.83 4.65 2.46
C GLY A 7 10.09 3.19 2.81
N LYS A 8 9.13 2.54 3.48
CA LYS A 8 9.26 1.10 3.80
C LYS A 8 9.12 0.24 2.55
N ALA A 9 8.14 0.53 1.69
CA ALA A 9 7.94 -0.18 0.43
C ALA A 9 9.20 -0.14 -0.45
N ARG A 10 9.88 1.01 -0.54
CA ARG A 10 11.15 1.15 -1.26
C ARG A 10 12.24 0.23 -0.71
N LYS A 11 12.36 0.14 0.63
CA LYS A 11 13.32 -0.77 1.27
C LYS A 11 12.98 -2.25 1.01
N LEU A 12 11.70 -2.61 1.01
CA LEU A 12 11.26 -3.97 0.71
C LEU A 12 11.49 -4.31 -0.77
N ALA A 13 11.13 -3.40 -1.66
CA ALA A 13 11.29 -3.58 -3.11
C ALA A 13 12.75 -3.69 -3.55
N SER A 14 13.70 -3.07 -2.83
CA SER A 14 15.12 -3.17 -3.14
C SER A 14 15.69 -4.59 -2.98
N VAL A 15 15.05 -5.45 -2.17
CA VAL A 15 15.47 -6.85 -1.99
C VAL A 15 15.19 -7.68 -3.24
N THR A 16 14.09 -7.38 -3.94
CA THR A 16 13.59 -8.17 -5.07
C THR A 16 13.71 -7.46 -6.42
N GLY A 17 14.16 -6.20 -6.43
CA GLY A 17 14.21 -5.37 -7.63
C GLY A 17 12.84 -4.93 -8.17
N HIS A 18 11.79 -5.03 -7.37
CA HIS A 18 10.43 -4.67 -7.77
C HIS A 18 10.19 -3.16 -7.74
N GLN A 19 9.16 -2.73 -8.47
CA GLN A 19 8.68 -1.35 -8.46
C GLN A 19 7.79 -1.07 -7.25
N VAL A 20 7.77 0.19 -6.83
CA VAL A 20 6.86 0.71 -5.81
C VAL A 20 5.79 1.55 -6.48
N MET A 21 4.56 1.10 -6.35
CA MET A 21 3.39 1.80 -6.89
C MET A 21 2.59 2.43 -5.75
N ALA A 22 2.02 3.60 -5.99
CA ALA A 22 1.08 4.24 -5.08
C ALA A 22 -0.29 4.34 -5.73
N LEU A 23 -1.33 4.13 -4.93
CA LEU A 23 -2.72 4.29 -5.34
C LEU A 23 -3.34 5.46 -4.59
N VAL A 24 -3.94 6.39 -5.32
CA VAL A 24 -4.68 7.54 -4.81
C VAL A 24 -6.13 7.43 -5.27
N ILE A 25 -7.06 7.54 -4.35
CA ILE A 25 -8.51 7.46 -4.61
C ILE A 25 -9.18 8.65 -3.93
N GLY A 26 -9.97 9.42 -4.67
CA GLY A 26 -10.68 10.56 -4.11
C GLY A 26 -11.28 11.48 -5.16
N SER A 27 -11.56 12.71 -4.76
CA SER A 27 -12.01 13.79 -5.65
C SER A 27 -11.08 15.00 -5.50
N GLY A 28 -10.61 15.57 -6.61
CA GLY A 28 -9.65 16.66 -6.63
C GLY A 28 -8.25 16.27 -6.14
N VAL A 29 -7.88 14.99 -6.24
CA VAL A 29 -6.66 14.42 -5.64
C VAL A 29 -5.48 14.29 -6.62
N ALA A 30 -5.65 14.63 -7.89
CA ALA A 30 -4.63 14.46 -8.91
C ALA A 30 -3.29 15.16 -8.58
N SER A 31 -3.34 16.32 -7.93
CA SER A 31 -2.14 17.07 -7.53
C SER A 31 -1.29 16.34 -6.49
N MET A 32 -1.87 15.42 -5.71
CA MET A 32 -1.16 14.65 -4.69
C MET A 32 -0.21 13.61 -5.31
N ALA A 33 -0.45 13.20 -6.55
CA ALA A 33 0.33 12.16 -7.21
C ALA A 33 1.82 12.54 -7.36
N GLN A 34 2.09 13.78 -7.72
CA GLN A 34 3.46 14.26 -7.90
C GLN A 34 4.25 14.22 -6.59
N GLU A 35 3.62 14.56 -5.48
CA GLU A 35 4.27 14.51 -4.17
C GLU A 35 4.66 13.07 -3.79
N LEU A 36 3.84 12.06 -4.14
CA LEU A 36 4.16 10.66 -3.86
C LEU A 36 5.40 10.16 -4.62
N LEU A 37 5.63 10.65 -5.83
CA LEU A 37 6.86 10.36 -6.58
C LEU A 37 8.11 10.89 -5.85
N CYS A 38 8.03 12.09 -5.26
CA CYS A 38 9.11 12.67 -4.48
C CYS A 38 9.47 11.87 -3.22
N TYR A 39 8.56 11.00 -2.75
CA TYR A 39 8.78 10.15 -1.58
C TYR A 39 9.06 8.67 -1.91
N GLY A 40 9.28 8.35 -3.18
CA GLY A 40 9.83 7.05 -3.58
C GLY A 40 8.87 6.11 -4.29
N ALA A 41 7.69 6.58 -4.74
CA ALA A 41 6.90 5.83 -5.71
C ALA A 41 7.57 5.87 -7.10
N ASP A 42 7.53 4.76 -7.84
CA ASP A 42 7.93 4.71 -9.24
C ASP A 42 6.77 5.11 -10.15
N GLU A 43 5.57 4.61 -9.82
CA GLU A 43 4.32 4.95 -10.50
C GLU A 43 3.24 5.32 -9.48
N VAL A 44 2.36 6.24 -9.86
CA VAL A 44 1.19 6.63 -9.07
C VAL A 44 -0.06 6.49 -9.93
N TYR A 45 -1.00 5.71 -9.44
CA TYR A 45 -2.31 5.49 -10.05
C TYR A 45 -3.34 6.35 -9.34
N VAL A 46 -4.09 7.12 -10.08
CA VAL A 46 -5.03 8.11 -9.54
C VAL A 46 -6.44 7.83 -10.06
N TYR A 47 -7.35 7.55 -9.16
CA TYR A 47 -8.79 7.53 -9.41
C TYR A 47 -9.36 8.81 -8.82
N ASP A 48 -9.62 9.78 -9.69
CA ASP A 48 -10.11 11.12 -9.33
C ASP A 48 -11.50 11.32 -9.92
N ASP A 49 -12.52 11.13 -9.09
CA ASP A 49 -13.93 11.23 -9.50
C ASP A 49 -14.75 11.92 -8.40
N PRO A 50 -15.68 12.84 -8.75
CA PRO A 50 -16.58 13.46 -7.80
C PRO A 50 -17.38 12.50 -6.91
N ALA A 51 -17.71 11.30 -7.41
CA ALA A 51 -18.38 10.26 -6.64
C ALA A 51 -17.51 9.69 -5.49
N LEU A 52 -16.22 9.97 -5.50
CA LEU A 52 -15.25 9.55 -4.49
C LEU A 52 -14.89 10.66 -3.49
N GLU A 53 -15.63 11.79 -3.50
CA GLU A 53 -15.38 12.92 -2.59
C GLU A 53 -15.47 12.52 -1.13
N ASN A 54 -16.50 11.75 -0.80
CA ASN A 54 -16.68 11.23 0.55
C ASN A 54 -16.34 9.76 0.61
N PHE A 55 -15.63 9.34 1.66
CA PHE A 55 -15.30 7.93 1.83
C PHE A 55 -16.59 7.10 2.03
N MET A 56 -16.88 6.29 1.04
CA MET A 56 -17.90 5.25 1.08
C MET A 56 -17.23 3.90 0.80
N ILE A 57 -17.50 2.92 1.65
CA ILE A 57 -16.78 1.65 1.63
C ILE A 57 -16.92 0.88 0.30
N GLU A 58 -18.11 0.88 -0.31
CA GLU A 58 -18.35 0.15 -1.56
C GLU A 58 -17.65 0.76 -2.78
N PRO A 59 -17.82 2.07 -3.10
CA PRO A 59 -17.11 2.68 -4.21
C PRO A 59 -15.58 2.53 -4.11
N TYR A 60 -15.04 2.80 -2.92
CA TYR A 60 -13.58 2.66 -2.69
C TYR A 60 -13.10 1.22 -2.81
N THR A 61 -13.90 0.25 -2.35
CA THR A 61 -13.57 -1.18 -2.51
C THR A 61 -13.58 -1.57 -3.97
N ASN A 62 -14.58 -1.13 -4.75
CA ASN A 62 -14.68 -1.45 -6.18
C ASN A 62 -13.50 -0.91 -6.97
N VAL A 63 -13.13 0.35 -6.74
CA VAL A 63 -11.97 1.00 -7.38
C VAL A 63 -10.68 0.25 -7.02
N PHE A 64 -10.46 -0.02 -5.74
CA PHE A 64 -9.24 -0.68 -5.31
C PHE A 64 -9.16 -2.14 -5.81
N GLU A 65 -10.27 -2.86 -5.83
CA GLU A 65 -10.36 -4.20 -6.40
C GLU A 65 -10.04 -4.21 -7.91
N SER A 66 -10.59 -3.25 -8.67
CA SER A 66 -10.29 -3.07 -10.10
C SER A 66 -8.80 -2.83 -10.33
N PHE A 67 -8.20 -1.93 -9.57
CA PHE A 67 -6.76 -1.68 -9.59
C PHE A 67 -5.94 -2.95 -9.35
N ILE A 68 -6.28 -3.73 -8.31
CA ILE A 68 -5.55 -4.97 -7.99
C ILE A 68 -5.67 -6.00 -9.12
N LYS A 69 -6.84 -6.14 -9.71
CA LYS A 69 -7.07 -7.09 -10.84
C LYS A 69 -6.27 -6.71 -12.08
N GLU A 70 -6.14 -5.41 -12.37
CA GLU A 70 -5.39 -4.89 -13.50
C GLU A 70 -3.88 -5.01 -13.30
N ILE A 71 -3.39 -4.51 -12.17
CA ILE A 71 -1.96 -4.36 -11.90
C ILE A 71 -1.33 -5.63 -11.32
N ARG A 72 -2.11 -6.43 -10.60
CA ARG A 72 -1.67 -7.68 -9.94
C ARG A 72 -0.42 -7.49 -9.06
N PRO A 73 -0.46 -6.59 -8.09
CA PRO A 73 0.68 -6.36 -7.20
C PRO A 73 0.99 -7.61 -6.38
N SER A 74 2.26 -7.86 -6.09
CA SER A 74 2.68 -8.98 -5.23
C SER A 74 2.36 -8.75 -3.76
N SER A 75 2.45 -7.50 -3.31
CA SER A 75 2.19 -7.10 -1.93
C SER A 75 1.49 -5.74 -1.87
N ILE A 76 0.62 -5.57 -0.87
CA ILE A 76 -0.11 -4.32 -0.64
C ILE A 76 0.03 -3.88 0.82
N LEU A 77 0.48 -2.66 1.01
CA LEU A 77 0.61 -2.01 2.30
C LEU A 77 -0.46 -0.92 2.44
N VAL A 78 -1.28 -1.00 3.47
CA VAL A 78 -2.30 0.01 3.80
C VAL A 78 -2.03 0.59 5.18
N GLY A 79 -2.17 1.90 5.35
CA GLY A 79 -2.08 2.51 6.69
C GLY A 79 -3.24 2.08 7.59
N ALA A 80 -2.97 1.70 8.83
CA ALA A 80 -3.97 1.30 9.81
C ALA A 80 -4.73 2.52 10.39
N THR A 81 -5.19 3.41 9.52
CA THR A 81 -6.14 4.49 9.81
C THR A 81 -7.56 3.92 9.91
N ASN A 82 -8.53 4.72 10.34
CA ASN A 82 -9.94 4.29 10.38
C ASN A 82 -10.42 3.80 9.00
N ILE A 83 -10.07 4.53 7.93
CA ILE A 83 -10.38 4.13 6.56
C ILE A 83 -9.66 2.82 6.19
N GLY A 84 -8.35 2.74 6.41
CA GLY A 84 -7.58 1.57 6.04
C GLY A 84 -8.00 0.31 6.78
N ARG A 85 -8.36 0.41 8.06
CA ARG A 85 -8.88 -0.69 8.89
C ARG A 85 -10.25 -1.18 8.45
N SER A 86 -11.05 -0.33 7.79
CA SER A 86 -12.34 -0.71 7.21
C SER A 86 -12.18 -1.28 5.80
N LEU A 87 -11.35 -0.64 4.96
CA LEU A 87 -11.21 -0.94 3.54
C LEU A 87 -10.40 -2.22 3.29
N ALA A 88 -9.24 -2.36 3.94
CA ALA A 88 -8.31 -3.46 3.65
C ALA A 88 -8.91 -4.86 3.91
N PRO A 89 -9.59 -5.12 5.04
CA PRO A 89 -10.20 -6.44 5.27
C PRO A 89 -11.29 -6.78 4.26
N ARG A 90 -12.07 -5.77 3.82
CA ARG A 90 -13.12 -5.98 2.84
C ARG A 90 -12.55 -6.37 1.48
N ILE A 91 -11.49 -5.72 1.05
CA ILE A 91 -10.80 -6.05 -0.20
C ILE A 91 -10.17 -7.44 -0.11
N ALA A 92 -9.46 -7.74 0.98
CA ALA A 92 -8.84 -9.04 1.19
C ALA A 92 -9.88 -10.19 1.14
N ALA A 93 -11.04 -9.99 1.76
CA ALA A 93 -12.14 -10.95 1.72
C ALA A 93 -12.69 -11.17 0.29
N ARG A 94 -12.85 -10.09 -0.49
CA ARG A 94 -13.32 -10.21 -1.90
C ARG A 94 -12.32 -10.93 -2.81
N LEU A 95 -11.04 -10.75 -2.53
CA LEU A 95 -9.96 -11.38 -3.31
C LEU A 95 -9.62 -12.80 -2.82
N GLY A 96 -10.17 -13.22 -1.69
CA GLY A 96 -9.82 -14.51 -1.06
C GLY A 96 -8.36 -14.58 -0.60
N CYS A 97 -7.71 -13.44 -0.32
CA CYS A 97 -6.34 -13.40 0.15
C CYS A 97 -6.24 -13.15 1.67
N GLY A 98 -5.12 -13.55 2.26
CA GLY A 98 -4.85 -13.30 3.68
C GLY A 98 -4.55 -11.82 3.95
N LEU A 99 -4.95 -11.35 5.14
CA LEU A 99 -4.63 -10.01 5.64
C LEU A 99 -4.04 -10.11 7.03
N THR A 100 -2.88 -9.49 7.24
CA THR A 100 -2.34 -9.28 8.59
C THR A 100 -2.61 -7.85 9.02
N ALA A 101 -3.37 -7.69 10.10
CA ALA A 101 -3.75 -6.36 10.59
C ALA A 101 -2.73 -5.80 11.57
N ASP A 102 -2.51 -4.48 11.50
CA ASP A 102 -1.81 -3.68 12.50
C ASP A 102 -0.34 -4.07 12.69
N CYS A 103 0.34 -4.36 11.58
CA CYS A 103 1.77 -4.69 11.57
C CYS A 103 2.62 -3.55 12.12
N THR A 104 3.68 -3.92 12.84
CA THR A 104 4.68 -2.99 13.40
C THR A 104 6.05 -3.15 12.76
N ALA A 105 6.31 -4.27 12.09
CA ALA A 105 7.49 -4.48 11.27
C ALA A 105 7.16 -5.31 10.04
N LEU A 106 7.97 -5.15 8.99
CA LEU A 106 7.85 -5.85 7.71
C LEU A 106 9.24 -6.21 7.22
N GLU A 107 9.37 -7.40 6.63
CA GLU A 107 10.57 -7.84 5.95
C GLU A 107 10.20 -8.45 4.59
N MET A 108 11.14 -8.50 3.66
CA MET A 108 10.93 -9.12 2.35
C MET A 108 11.96 -10.23 2.18
N ASN A 109 11.49 -11.41 1.82
CA ASN A 109 12.36 -12.52 1.45
C ASN A 109 12.72 -12.42 -0.05
N GLU A 110 13.82 -13.03 -0.45
CA GLU A 110 14.26 -13.07 -1.85
C GLU A 110 13.25 -13.75 -2.79
N ASN A 111 12.45 -14.67 -2.25
CA ASN A 111 11.35 -15.33 -2.98
C ASN A 111 10.07 -14.48 -3.09
N THR A 112 10.14 -13.18 -2.78
CA THR A 112 9.02 -12.22 -2.78
C THR A 112 7.97 -12.40 -1.67
N ASP A 113 8.22 -13.24 -0.68
CA ASP A 113 7.32 -13.38 0.46
C ASP A 113 7.49 -12.21 1.43
N LEU A 114 6.38 -11.53 1.70
CA LEU A 114 6.30 -10.47 2.69
C LEU A 114 6.13 -11.07 4.09
N VAL A 115 7.14 -10.92 4.92
CA VAL A 115 7.06 -11.29 6.34
C VAL A 115 6.40 -10.15 7.10
N GLN A 116 5.25 -10.43 7.66
CA GLN A 116 4.39 -9.47 8.35
C GLN A 116 4.49 -9.70 9.85
N ILE A 117 4.95 -8.70 10.59
CA ILE A 117 5.26 -8.84 12.01
C ILE A 117 4.34 -7.93 12.82
N ARG A 118 3.67 -8.52 13.79
CA ARG A 118 2.76 -7.79 14.69
C ARG A 118 2.85 -8.31 16.13
N PRO A 119 2.60 -7.44 17.13
CA PRO A 119 2.41 -7.91 18.49
C PRO A 119 1.13 -8.73 18.61
N ALA A 120 1.19 -9.79 19.41
CA ALA A 120 0.08 -10.66 19.77
C ALA A 120 0.03 -10.84 21.30
N PHE A 121 -1.08 -11.38 21.80
CA PHE A 121 -1.27 -11.70 23.22
C PHE A 121 -0.85 -10.55 24.18
N GLY A 122 -1.45 -9.37 23.98
CA GLY A 122 -1.17 -8.21 24.82
C GLY A 122 0.22 -7.58 24.61
N GLY A 123 0.92 -7.94 23.54
CA GLY A 123 2.23 -7.39 23.21
C GLY A 123 3.43 -8.21 23.70
N ASN A 124 3.19 -9.31 24.40
CA ASN A 124 4.28 -10.14 24.94
C ASN A 124 4.92 -11.08 23.90
N ILE A 125 4.28 -11.28 22.77
CA ILE A 125 4.74 -12.15 21.70
C ILE A 125 4.69 -11.37 20.39
N MET A 126 5.71 -11.56 19.52
CA MET A 126 5.73 -11.04 18.17
C MET A 126 5.41 -12.18 17.20
N ALA A 127 4.26 -12.09 16.54
CA ALA A 127 3.87 -13.03 15.49
C ALA A 127 4.55 -12.64 14.16
N ARG A 128 5.21 -13.59 13.52
CA ARG A 128 5.77 -13.49 12.16
C ARG A 128 4.85 -14.30 11.24
N ILE A 129 4.22 -13.63 10.30
CA ILE A 129 3.18 -14.20 9.45
C ILE A 129 3.60 -14.06 8.00
N VAL A 130 3.46 -15.15 7.24
CA VAL A 130 3.71 -15.20 5.80
C VAL A 130 2.53 -15.88 5.12
N SER A 131 2.13 -15.41 3.94
CA SER A 131 1.08 -16.00 3.11
C SER A 131 1.66 -16.43 1.76
N PRO A 132 2.43 -17.52 1.69
CA PRO A 132 3.21 -17.87 0.50
C PRO A 132 2.35 -18.28 -0.69
N ASN A 133 1.14 -18.80 -0.46
CA ASN A 133 0.28 -19.40 -1.48
C ASN A 133 -0.74 -18.44 -2.09
N THR A 134 -0.79 -17.19 -1.62
CA THR A 134 -1.78 -16.19 -2.10
C THR A 134 -1.11 -14.87 -2.47
N ARG A 135 -1.65 -14.22 -3.50
CA ARG A 135 -1.27 -12.87 -3.91
C ARG A 135 -2.55 -12.04 -4.12
N PRO A 136 -2.52 -10.74 -3.83
CA PRO A 136 -1.42 -10.04 -3.13
C PRO A 136 -1.27 -10.48 -1.67
N GLN A 137 -0.06 -10.33 -1.12
CA GLN A 137 0.15 -10.42 0.32
C GLN A 137 -0.23 -9.08 0.94
N PHE A 138 -1.23 -9.07 1.81
CA PHE A 138 -1.90 -7.85 2.21
C PHE A 138 -1.75 -7.59 3.70
N CYS A 139 -1.38 -6.37 4.08
CA CYS A 139 -1.33 -5.97 5.48
C CYS A 139 -1.80 -4.53 5.72
N THR A 140 -2.34 -4.29 6.92
CA THR A 140 -2.41 -2.94 7.44
C THR A 140 -1.23 -2.68 8.38
N VAL A 141 -0.69 -1.46 8.34
CA VAL A 141 0.51 -1.07 9.08
C VAL A 141 0.17 0.04 10.06
N ARG A 142 0.56 -0.14 11.31
CA ARG A 142 0.38 0.86 12.35
C ARG A 142 1.12 2.15 11.96
N TYR A 143 0.52 3.31 12.24
CA TYR A 143 1.17 4.59 12.01
C TYR A 143 2.32 4.84 13.00
N LYS A 144 3.27 5.70 12.60
CA LYS A 144 4.46 6.07 13.41
C LYS A 144 5.39 4.90 13.79
N VAL A 145 5.37 3.80 13.02
CA VAL A 145 6.30 2.66 13.21
C VAL A 145 7.46 2.69 12.23
N PHE A 146 7.32 3.41 11.12
CA PHE A 146 8.38 3.60 10.15
C PHE A 146 8.75 5.07 10.02
N GLN A 147 10.00 5.33 9.65
CA GLN A 147 10.46 6.68 9.39
C GLN A 147 9.94 7.18 8.03
N LYS A 148 9.47 8.43 8.02
CA LYS A 148 9.18 9.14 6.77
C LYS A 148 10.51 9.37 6.04
N PRO A 149 10.65 9.01 4.76
CA PRO A 149 11.86 9.28 3.98
C PRO A 149 12.02 10.78 3.75
N ALA A 150 13.25 11.21 3.46
CA ALA A 150 13.49 12.56 2.99
C ALA A 150 12.78 12.79 1.65
N ARG A 151 12.23 13.99 1.47
CA ARG A 151 11.67 14.40 0.18
C ARG A 151 12.82 14.55 -0.82
N LYS A 152 12.71 13.86 -1.95
CA LYS A 152 13.65 14.03 -3.07
C LYS A 152 13.19 15.17 -3.97
N GLU A 153 14.09 15.71 -4.78
CA GLU A 153 13.69 16.56 -5.89
C GLU A 153 12.78 15.80 -6.84
N PHE A 154 11.91 16.53 -7.55
CA PHE A 154 10.98 15.92 -8.49
C PHE A 154 11.79 15.11 -9.52
N PRO A 155 11.52 13.81 -9.68
CA PRO A 155 12.28 13.00 -10.63
C PRO A 155 12.11 13.59 -12.02
N SER A 156 13.21 13.92 -12.66
CA SER A 156 13.24 14.21 -14.10
C SER A 156 12.70 12.98 -14.83
N ASN A 157 11.94 13.13 -15.86
CA ASN A 157 11.08 12.22 -16.62
C ASN A 157 11.52 10.76 -16.89
N ASP A 158 12.54 10.26 -16.24
CA ASP A 158 13.11 8.93 -16.48
C ASP A 158 12.37 7.84 -15.69
N GLY A 159 11.24 7.37 -16.23
CA GLY A 159 10.57 6.16 -15.77
C GLY A 159 9.50 6.33 -14.68
N HIS A 160 9.33 7.52 -14.10
CA HIS A 160 8.26 7.79 -13.14
C HIS A 160 6.98 8.24 -13.87
N LYS A 161 5.85 7.64 -13.51
CA LYS A 161 4.57 7.88 -14.22
C LYS A 161 3.44 8.15 -13.27
N VAL A 162 2.62 9.14 -13.61
CA VAL A 162 1.28 9.32 -13.05
C VAL A 162 0.28 8.80 -14.08
N ARG A 163 -0.58 7.87 -13.67
CA ARG A 163 -1.62 7.29 -14.52
C ARG A 163 -2.98 7.69 -13.97
N MET A 164 -3.72 8.46 -14.75
CA MET A 164 -5.14 8.72 -14.47
C MET A 164 -5.94 7.51 -14.90
N MET A 165 -6.73 6.97 -13.97
CA MET A 165 -7.59 5.81 -14.18
C MET A 165 -9.06 6.28 -14.28
N LEU A 166 -9.86 5.59 -15.05
CA LEU A 166 -11.29 5.89 -15.23
C LEU A 166 -12.15 4.94 -14.40
#